data_b96c7ae491c4353fcdad5a3ef8dc76b8
#
_entry.id   b96c7ae491c4353fcdad5a3ef8dc76b8
#
_cell.length_a   1.000
_cell.length_b   1.000
_cell.length_c   1.000
_cell.angle_alpha   90.00
_cell.angle_beta   90.00
_cell.angle_gamma   90.00
#
_symmetry.space_group_name_H-M   'P 1'
#
loop_
_entity.id
_entity.type
_entity.pdbx_description
1 polymer ?
#
loop_
_entity_poly.entity_id
_entity_poly.type
_entity_poly.pdbx_seq_one_letter_code
_entity_poly.pdbx_strand_id
1 'polypeptide(L)'
;MGGSIAAAYAANHPDRLSKLILIASAGAGHNLGFAAKVAKIPLFGWALFSVFFGLQHAHSARKDRNIESSVPKVVERQLNELLYKGFVPSVLASIRGILSSDNYEDHQALRDANFEIFALWGDCDTVIPISSKEIFSSWNSRINNIVFSNGSHSLPFTHAREIIDATNLSS
;
A
#
# COMPACT_ATOMS: atom_id res chain seq x y z
N MET A 1 3.35 1.03 -0.82
CA MET A 1 4.44 1.40 -1.74
C MET A 1 4.01 1.29 -3.21
N GLY A 2 3.62 0.11 -3.71
CA GLY A 2 3.21 -0.06 -5.10
C GLY A 2 2.16 0.94 -5.59
N GLY A 3 1.18 1.29 -4.75
CA GLY A 3 0.18 2.29 -5.08
C GLY A 3 0.74 3.70 -5.31
N SER A 4 1.73 4.14 -4.51
CA SER A 4 2.42 5.43 -4.74
C SER A 4 3.15 5.45 -6.08
N ILE A 5 3.83 4.35 -6.41
CA ILE A 5 4.52 4.22 -7.71
C ILE A 5 3.50 4.22 -8.86
N ALA A 6 2.39 3.50 -8.69
CA ALA A 6 1.32 3.44 -9.69
C ALA A 6 0.67 4.80 -9.92
N ALA A 7 0.41 5.57 -8.87
CA ALA A 7 -0.13 6.93 -8.99
C ALA A 7 0.83 7.86 -9.73
N ALA A 8 2.11 7.86 -9.38
CA ALA A 8 3.14 8.64 -10.06
C ALA A 8 3.31 8.22 -11.54
N TYR A 9 3.27 6.91 -11.84
CA TYR A 9 3.31 6.43 -13.22
C TYR A 9 2.08 6.89 -14.00
N ALA A 10 0.89 6.77 -13.42
CA ALA A 10 -0.36 7.16 -14.05
C ALA A 10 -0.43 8.67 -14.36
N ALA A 11 0.07 9.50 -13.44
CA ALA A 11 0.15 10.94 -13.63
C ALA A 11 1.07 11.33 -14.79
N ASN A 12 2.17 10.60 -14.97
CA ASN A 12 3.15 10.88 -16.03
C ASN A 12 2.81 10.21 -17.38
N HIS A 13 1.94 9.21 -17.39
CA HIS A 13 1.59 8.43 -18.59
C HIS A 13 0.08 8.15 -18.69
N PRO A 14 -0.79 9.17 -18.61
CA PRO A 14 -2.24 8.95 -18.55
C PRO A 14 -2.78 8.25 -19.82
N ASP A 15 -2.18 8.48 -20.97
CA ASP A 15 -2.61 7.90 -22.26
C ASP A 15 -2.35 6.38 -22.37
N ARG A 16 -1.60 5.82 -21.44
CA ARG A 16 -1.25 4.38 -21.43
C ARG A 16 -2.17 3.55 -20.55
N LEU A 17 -3.15 4.18 -19.93
CA LEU A 17 -3.99 3.54 -18.91
C LEU A 17 -5.45 3.60 -19.32
N SER A 18 -6.15 2.50 -19.09
CA SER A 18 -7.61 2.42 -19.17
C SER A 18 -8.27 2.50 -17.79
N LYS A 19 -7.52 2.19 -16.73
CA LYS A 19 -8.02 2.18 -15.34
C LYS A 19 -6.84 2.22 -14.35
N LEU A 20 -7.02 2.88 -13.20
CA LEU A 20 -6.08 2.86 -12.08
C LEU A 20 -6.77 2.31 -10.83
N ILE A 21 -6.22 1.25 -10.26
CA ILE A 21 -6.74 0.63 -9.03
C ILE A 21 -5.65 0.67 -7.96
N LEU A 22 -5.88 1.43 -6.92
CA LEU A 22 -4.99 1.61 -5.78
C LEU A 22 -5.52 0.80 -4.60
N ILE A 23 -4.83 -0.27 -4.21
CA ILE A 23 -5.25 -1.14 -3.12
C ILE A 23 -4.39 -0.85 -1.89
N ALA A 24 -5.01 -0.41 -0.80
CA ALA A 24 -4.35 -0.06 0.45
C ALA A 24 -3.09 0.79 0.19
N SER A 25 -3.26 1.87 -0.60
CA SER A 25 -2.14 2.64 -1.14
C SER A 25 -1.55 3.57 -0.08
N ALA A 26 -0.24 3.52 0.04
CA ALA A 26 0.52 4.59 0.69
C ALA A 26 0.48 5.87 -0.18
N GLY A 27 1.01 6.97 0.36
CA GLY A 27 1.17 8.22 -0.38
C GLY A 27 0.34 9.38 0.16
N ALA A 28 -0.45 9.17 1.23
CA ALA A 28 -1.21 10.22 1.90
C ALA A 28 -0.36 11.07 2.89
N GLY A 29 0.96 11.08 2.75
CA GLY A 29 1.85 11.81 3.67
C GLY A 29 1.85 11.23 5.09
N HIS A 30 1.57 9.94 5.22
CA HIS A 30 1.44 9.32 6.54
C HIS A 30 2.75 9.35 7.32
N ASN A 31 2.59 9.66 8.59
CA ASN A 31 3.61 9.41 9.57
C ASN A 31 3.81 7.88 9.63
N LEU A 32 4.79 7.36 8.89
CA LEU A 32 5.11 5.92 8.79
C LEU A 32 5.52 5.32 10.15
N GLY A 33 5.11 5.97 11.24
CA GLY A 33 5.27 5.52 12.59
C GLY A 33 6.71 5.53 13.10
N PHE A 34 6.93 4.79 14.17
CA PHE A 34 8.22 4.66 14.83
C PHE A 34 9.30 4.09 13.90
N ALA A 35 8.95 3.12 13.04
CA ALA A 35 9.87 2.50 12.10
C ALA A 35 10.50 3.51 11.14
N ALA A 36 9.72 4.48 10.64
CA ALA A 36 10.24 5.53 9.77
C ALA A 36 11.13 6.54 10.51
N LYS A 37 10.82 6.83 11.77
CA LYS A 37 11.70 7.66 12.61
C LYS A 37 13.05 7.00 12.84
N VAL A 38 13.03 5.71 13.17
CA VAL A 38 14.25 4.89 13.33
C VAL A 38 15.03 4.79 12.02
N ALA A 39 14.34 4.62 10.89
CA ALA A 39 14.96 4.55 9.57
C ALA A 39 15.79 5.80 9.21
N LYS A 40 15.47 6.96 9.78
CA LYS A 40 16.17 8.23 9.54
C LYS A 40 17.42 8.41 10.41
N ILE A 41 17.67 7.56 11.41
CA ILE A 41 18.84 7.64 12.27
C ILE A 41 20.09 7.20 11.47
N PRO A 42 21.12 8.05 11.34
CA PRO A 42 22.38 7.66 10.68
C PRO A 42 23.08 6.51 11.42
N LEU A 43 23.85 5.70 10.69
CA LEU A 43 24.68 4.58 11.16
C LEU A 43 23.92 3.42 11.83
N PHE A 44 23.14 3.66 12.86
CA PHE A 44 22.44 2.60 13.62
C PHE A 44 20.99 2.35 13.17
N GLY A 45 20.42 3.28 12.43
CA GLY A 45 19.02 3.18 11.98
C GLY A 45 18.74 1.95 11.13
N TRP A 46 19.72 1.50 10.35
CA TRP A 46 19.59 0.28 9.54
C TRP A 46 19.43 -0.98 10.42
N ALA A 47 20.28 -1.15 11.42
CA ALA A 47 20.24 -2.34 12.27
C ALA A 47 18.96 -2.38 13.11
N LEU A 48 18.61 -1.26 13.75
CA LEU A 48 17.36 -1.14 14.53
C LEU A 48 16.13 -1.36 13.65
N PHE A 49 16.10 -0.72 12.48
CA PHE A 49 15.00 -0.91 11.53
C PHE A 49 14.85 -2.36 11.13
N SER A 50 15.94 -3.05 10.80
CA SER A 50 15.92 -4.45 10.36
C SER A 50 15.29 -5.38 11.40
N VAL A 51 15.62 -5.19 12.67
CA VAL A 51 15.05 -5.97 13.77
C VAL A 51 13.58 -5.64 13.97
N PHE A 52 13.24 -4.36 14.12
CA PHE A 52 11.86 -3.95 14.37
C PHE A 52 10.93 -4.28 13.22
N PHE A 53 11.34 -3.98 11.98
CA PHE A 53 10.56 -4.28 10.79
C PHE A 53 10.35 -5.78 10.63
N GLY A 54 11.40 -6.58 10.80
CA GLY A 54 11.30 -8.04 10.67
C GLY A 54 10.30 -8.64 11.68
N LEU A 55 10.34 -8.21 12.94
CA LEU A 55 9.40 -8.64 13.98
C LEU A 55 7.97 -8.19 13.67
N GLN A 56 7.79 -6.93 13.28
CA GLN A 56 6.47 -6.39 12.96
C GLN A 56 5.86 -7.06 11.73
N HIS A 57 6.64 -7.26 10.66
CA HIS A 57 6.21 -7.93 9.45
C HIS A 57 5.80 -9.38 9.74
N ALA A 58 6.62 -10.12 10.47
CA ALA A 58 6.30 -11.50 10.86
C ALA A 58 5.04 -11.58 11.75
N HIS A 59 4.87 -10.62 12.67
CA HIS A 59 3.68 -10.55 13.51
C HIS A 59 2.42 -10.26 12.69
N SER A 60 2.48 -9.28 11.78
CA SER A 60 1.37 -8.93 10.90
C SER A 60 0.97 -10.10 10.00
N ALA A 61 1.92 -10.74 9.33
CA ALA A 61 1.66 -11.89 8.48
C ALA A 61 0.99 -13.06 9.25
N ARG A 62 1.42 -13.31 10.50
CA ARG A 62 0.83 -14.38 11.33
C ARG A 62 -0.60 -14.10 11.79
N LYS A 63 -1.00 -12.85 11.91
CA LYS A 63 -2.41 -12.50 12.24
C LYS A 63 -3.38 -13.00 11.17
N ASP A 64 -2.97 -12.98 9.92
CA ASP A 64 -3.81 -13.38 8.79
C ASP A 64 -3.76 -14.90 8.51
N ARG A 65 -3.09 -15.69 9.37
CA ARG A 65 -2.90 -17.14 9.15
C ARG A 65 -4.20 -17.93 9.01
N ASN A 66 -5.24 -17.50 9.73
CA ASN A 66 -6.53 -18.19 9.77
C ASN A 66 -7.58 -17.54 8.84
N ILE A 67 -7.19 -16.50 8.09
CA ILE A 67 -8.08 -15.86 7.14
C ILE A 67 -7.97 -16.58 5.81
N GLU A 68 -9.10 -16.87 5.19
CA GLU A 68 -9.13 -17.45 3.85
C GLU A 68 -8.41 -16.52 2.86
N SER A 69 -7.55 -17.09 2.04
CA SER A 69 -6.74 -16.37 1.09
C SER A 69 -6.84 -16.98 -0.29
N SER A 70 -6.96 -16.12 -1.30
CA SER A 70 -6.90 -16.50 -2.73
C SER A 70 -5.53 -17.07 -3.14
N VAL A 71 -4.48 -16.79 -2.34
CA VAL A 71 -3.12 -17.27 -2.59
C VAL A 71 -2.76 -18.37 -1.59
N PRO A 72 -2.52 -19.61 -2.04
CA PRO A 72 -2.11 -20.70 -1.16
C PRO A 72 -0.81 -20.36 -0.42
N LYS A 73 -0.80 -20.64 0.89
CA LYS A 73 0.38 -20.45 1.76
C LYS A 73 0.93 -19.02 1.74
N VAL A 74 0.05 -18.01 1.61
CA VAL A 74 0.48 -16.60 1.53
C VAL A 74 1.31 -16.18 2.73
N VAL A 75 0.96 -16.63 3.94
CA VAL A 75 1.69 -16.30 5.18
C VAL A 75 3.12 -16.85 5.15
N GLU A 76 3.29 -18.12 4.75
CA GLU A 76 4.61 -18.72 4.60
C GLU A 76 5.45 -17.98 3.55
N ARG A 77 4.83 -17.58 2.45
CA ARG A 77 5.51 -16.78 1.41
C ARG A 77 5.97 -15.43 1.96
N GLN A 78 5.10 -14.71 2.66
CA GLN A 78 5.44 -13.43 3.29
C GLN A 78 6.56 -13.56 4.33
N LEU A 79 6.56 -14.63 5.13
CA LEU A 79 7.63 -14.89 6.09
C LEU A 79 8.96 -15.22 5.40
N ASN A 80 8.91 -15.94 4.27
CA ASN A 80 10.09 -16.27 3.49
C ASN A 80 10.75 -15.04 2.85
N GLU A 81 10.01 -13.95 2.58
CA GLU A 81 10.58 -12.69 2.10
C GLU A 81 11.67 -12.16 3.04
N LEU A 82 11.52 -12.37 4.35
CA LEU A 82 12.52 -11.95 5.36
C LEU A 82 13.87 -12.67 5.21
N LEU A 83 13.90 -13.82 4.53
CA LEU A 83 15.13 -14.58 4.27
C LEU A 83 15.97 -14.00 3.11
N TYR A 84 15.36 -13.18 2.27
CA TYR A 84 16.09 -12.53 1.17
C TYR A 84 16.92 -11.35 1.69
N LYS A 85 18.24 -11.39 1.48
CA LYS A 85 19.17 -10.36 1.95
C LYS A 85 18.82 -8.93 1.47
N GLY A 86 18.18 -8.80 0.31
CA GLY A 86 17.77 -7.52 -0.27
C GLY A 86 16.43 -6.99 0.22
N PHE A 87 15.56 -7.81 0.84
CA PHE A 87 14.19 -7.43 1.16
C PHE A 87 14.12 -6.26 2.15
N VAL A 88 14.64 -6.44 3.36
CA VAL A 88 14.63 -5.38 4.39
C VAL A 88 15.37 -4.10 3.96
N PRO A 89 16.57 -4.18 3.36
CA PRO A 89 17.22 -3.00 2.77
C PRO A 89 16.39 -2.27 1.73
N SER A 90 15.68 -2.99 0.85
CA SER A 90 14.81 -2.37 -0.16
C SER A 90 13.60 -1.66 0.45
N VAL A 91 12.99 -2.24 1.49
CA VAL A 91 11.91 -1.59 2.24
C VAL A 91 12.42 -0.31 2.91
N LEU A 92 13.60 -0.37 3.54
CA LEU A 92 14.22 0.80 4.17
C LEU A 92 14.51 1.91 3.14
N ALA A 93 15.06 1.56 1.99
CA ALA A 93 15.31 2.50 0.89
C ALA A 93 14.00 3.14 0.41
N SER A 94 12.94 2.36 0.30
CA SER A 94 11.61 2.86 -0.10
C SER A 94 11.02 3.83 0.92
N ILE A 95 11.19 3.56 2.22
CA ILE A 95 10.74 4.45 3.31
C ILE A 95 11.51 5.77 3.28
N ARG A 96 12.81 5.72 2.96
CA ARG A 96 13.66 6.91 2.84
C ARG A 96 13.43 7.69 1.55
N GLY A 97 12.99 7.01 0.50
CA GLY A 97 12.70 7.54 -0.83
C GLY A 97 11.21 7.83 -1.03
N ILE A 98 10.57 7.08 -1.91
CA ILE A 98 9.20 7.35 -2.41
C ILE A 98 8.13 7.43 -1.31
N LEU A 99 8.30 6.76 -0.18
CA LEU A 99 7.35 6.83 0.94
C LEU A 99 7.63 8.00 1.91
N SER A 100 8.68 8.79 1.69
CA SER A 100 9.01 9.95 2.53
C SER A 100 8.23 11.21 2.12
N SER A 101 7.66 11.23 0.92
CA SER A 101 6.80 12.28 0.37
C SER A 101 5.36 11.76 0.20
N ASP A 102 4.44 12.68 0.00
CA ASP A 102 3.09 12.35 -0.42
C ASP A 102 2.97 12.32 -1.96
N ASN A 103 1.82 11.84 -2.44
CA ASN A 103 1.47 11.84 -3.86
C ASN A 103 0.49 12.96 -4.22
N TYR A 104 0.51 14.08 -3.50
CA TYR A 104 -0.43 15.18 -3.73
C TYR A 104 -0.43 15.66 -5.18
N GLU A 105 0.74 15.95 -5.72
CA GLU A 105 0.90 16.46 -7.09
C GLU A 105 0.43 15.44 -8.13
N ASP A 106 0.75 14.14 -7.92
CA ASP A 106 0.29 13.07 -8.79
C ASP A 106 -1.25 12.98 -8.81
N HIS A 107 -1.89 13.03 -7.65
CA HIS A 107 -3.35 13.00 -7.56
C HIS A 107 -4.00 14.26 -8.13
N GLN A 108 -3.36 15.43 -8.05
CA GLN A 108 -3.83 16.65 -8.71
C GLN A 108 -3.79 16.49 -10.23
N ALA A 109 -2.69 15.98 -10.79
CA ALA A 109 -2.54 15.73 -12.22
C ALA A 109 -3.57 14.71 -12.75
N LEU A 110 -3.97 13.74 -11.92
CA LEU A 110 -4.96 12.73 -12.28
C LEU A 110 -6.42 13.23 -12.26
N ARG A 111 -6.70 14.48 -11.89
CA ARG A 111 -8.07 15.02 -11.92
C ARG A 111 -8.67 15.06 -13.32
N ASP A 112 -7.85 15.28 -14.33
CA ASP A 112 -8.26 15.40 -15.73
C ASP A 112 -8.05 14.09 -16.51
N ALA A 113 -7.71 12.99 -15.86
CA ALA A 113 -7.49 11.70 -16.49
C ALA A 113 -8.77 11.17 -17.14
N ASN A 114 -8.66 10.56 -18.34
CA ASN A 114 -9.77 10.00 -19.09
C ASN A 114 -10.08 8.55 -18.74
N PHE A 115 -9.71 8.08 -17.55
CA PHE A 115 -9.95 6.73 -17.06
C PHE A 115 -10.49 6.73 -15.63
N GLU A 116 -11.05 5.60 -15.22
CA GLU A 116 -11.55 5.43 -13.86
C GLU A 116 -10.41 5.22 -12.87
N ILE A 117 -10.57 5.83 -11.70
CA ILE A 117 -9.62 5.70 -10.60
C ILE A 117 -10.36 5.12 -9.40
N PHE A 118 -9.90 3.98 -8.92
CA PHE A 118 -10.41 3.34 -7.72
C PHE A 118 -9.36 3.39 -6.62
N ALA A 119 -9.79 3.65 -5.38
CA ALA A 119 -8.98 3.49 -4.20
C ALA A 119 -9.71 2.57 -3.21
N LEU A 120 -9.09 1.46 -2.88
CA LEU A 120 -9.65 0.36 -2.11
C LEU A 120 -9.03 0.33 -0.73
N TRP A 121 -9.86 0.32 0.31
CA TRP A 121 -9.47 0.48 1.70
C TRP A 121 -9.99 -0.65 2.56
N GLY A 122 -9.19 -1.10 3.53
CA GLY A 122 -9.66 -1.98 4.60
C GLY A 122 -9.96 -1.16 5.86
N ASP A 123 -11.10 -1.39 6.49
CA ASP A 123 -11.48 -0.69 7.72
C ASP A 123 -10.64 -1.14 8.94
N CYS A 124 -10.01 -2.31 8.86
CA CYS A 124 -9.11 -2.87 9.86
C CYS A 124 -7.62 -2.80 9.45
N ASP A 125 -7.26 -2.02 8.41
CA ASP A 125 -5.87 -1.87 7.98
C ASP A 125 -5.09 -1.02 8.99
N THR A 126 -4.12 -1.65 9.65
CA THR A 126 -3.24 -1.00 10.63
C THR A 126 -1.96 -0.40 10.01
N VAL A 127 -1.72 -0.64 8.73
CA VAL A 127 -0.56 -0.12 7.98
C VAL A 127 -0.95 1.15 7.24
N ILE A 128 -2.06 1.12 6.51
CA ILE A 128 -2.63 2.27 5.81
C ILE A 128 -4.00 2.57 6.43
N PRO A 129 -4.08 3.54 7.34
CA PRO A 129 -5.32 3.82 8.05
C PRO A 129 -6.40 4.34 7.11
N ILE A 130 -7.66 4.01 7.44
CA ILE A 130 -8.84 4.39 6.64
C ILE A 130 -8.97 5.90 6.44
N SER A 131 -8.40 6.72 7.32
CA SER A 131 -8.34 8.19 7.16
C SER A 131 -7.58 8.65 5.91
N SER A 132 -6.78 7.78 5.30
CA SER A 132 -6.13 8.06 4.00
C SER A 132 -7.14 8.29 2.89
N LYS A 133 -8.31 7.68 2.99
CA LYS A 133 -9.42 7.84 2.05
C LYS A 133 -9.85 9.31 1.95
N GLU A 134 -10.02 9.97 3.09
CA GLU A 134 -10.42 11.39 3.15
C GLU A 134 -9.34 12.29 2.55
N ILE A 135 -8.08 11.98 2.81
CA ILE A 135 -6.95 12.70 2.25
C ILE A 135 -6.93 12.58 0.72
N PHE A 136 -7.01 11.36 0.18
CA PHE A 136 -7.04 11.13 -1.26
C PHE A 136 -8.25 11.80 -1.92
N SER A 137 -9.43 11.72 -1.29
CA SER A 137 -10.65 12.39 -1.77
C SER A 137 -10.51 13.91 -1.82
N SER A 138 -9.81 14.51 -0.85
CA SER A 138 -9.53 15.95 -0.84
C SER A 138 -8.59 16.36 -1.97
N TRP A 139 -7.68 15.49 -2.37
CA TRP A 139 -6.73 15.73 -3.45
C TRP A 139 -7.34 15.52 -4.84
N ASN A 140 -8.18 14.49 -4.98
CA ASN A 140 -8.86 14.17 -6.23
C ASN A 140 -10.25 13.60 -5.96
N SER A 141 -11.28 14.41 -6.19
CA SER A 141 -12.69 14.05 -5.98
C SER A 141 -13.21 13.00 -6.97
N ARG A 142 -12.45 12.68 -8.03
CA ARG A 142 -12.83 11.64 -9.01
C ARG A 142 -12.49 10.22 -8.57
N ILE A 143 -11.81 10.06 -7.45
CA ILE A 143 -11.47 8.73 -6.92
C ILE A 143 -12.73 8.03 -6.43
N ASN A 144 -13.03 6.88 -7.00
CA ASN A 144 -14.05 5.96 -6.51
C ASN A 144 -13.49 5.21 -5.30
N ASN A 145 -13.88 5.62 -4.11
CA ASN A 145 -13.41 5.00 -2.87
C ASN A 145 -14.32 3.83 -2.47
N ILE A 146 -13.73 2.66 -2.25
CA ILE A 146 -14.43 1.45 -1.80
C ILE A 146 -13.80 0.98 -0.50
N VAL A 147 -14.62 0.71 0.52
CA VAL A 147 -14.17 0.23 1.82
C VAL A 147 -14.64 -1.20 2.02
N PHE A 148 -13.72 -2.09 2.36
CA PHE A 148 -13.99 -3.50 2.65
C PHE A 148 -14.05 -3.71 4.15
N SER A 149 -15.17 -4.26 4.62
CA SER A 149 -15.38 -4.57 6.04
C SER A 149 -14.48 -5.72 6.48
N ASN A 150 -13.88 -5.57 7.67
CA ASN A 150 -12.87 -6.48 8.21
C ASN A 150 -11.61 -6.63 7.33
N GLY A 151 -11.43 -5.71 6.36
CA GLY A 151 -10.27 -5.69 5.49
C GLY A 151 -9.02 -5.22 6.22
N SER A 152 -7.97 -6.03 6.21
CA SER A 152 -6.62 -5.68 6.67
C SER A 152 -5.75 -5.17 5.51
N HIS A 153 -4.45 -4.93 5.77
CA HIS A 153 -3.49 -4.65 4.68
C HIS A 153 -3.32 -5.80 3.67
N SER A 154 -3.88 -6.96 4.00
CA SER A 154 -3.87 -8.16 3.15
C SER A 154 -5.04 -8.23 2.16
N LEU A 155 -5.78 -7.14 1.94
CA LEU A 155 -6.90 -7.05 0.99
C LEU A 155 -6.70 -7.81 -0.32
N PRO A 156 -5.54 -7.68 -1.03
CA PRO A 156 -5.34 -8.37 -2.31
C PRO A 156 -5.44 -9.89 -2.21
N PHE A 157 -5.27 -10.44 -1.02
CA PHE A 157 -5.28 -11.88 -0.78
C PHE A 157 -6.61 -12.35 -0.17
N THR A 158 -7.23 -11.54 0.66
CA THR A 158 -8.42 -11.90 1.45
C THR A 158 -9.73 -11.51 0.80
N HIS A 159 -9.75 -10.47 -0.05
CA HIS A 159 -10.95 -9.93 -0.70
C HIS A 159 -10.81 -9.88 -2.23
N ALA A 160 -10.02 -10.82 -2.80
CA ALA A 160 -9.69 -10.78 -4.23
C ALA A 160 -10.93 -10.79 -5.15
N ARG A 161 -11.96 -11.59 -4.83
CA ARG A 161 -13.19 -11.66 -5.62
C ARG A 161 -13.96 -10.36 -5.54
N GLU A 162 -14.20 -9.85 -4.34
CA GLU A 162 -14.91 -8.60 -4.11
C GLU A 162 -14.22 -7.41 -4.79
N ILE A 163 -12.88 -7.40 -4.82
CA ILE A 163 -12.09 -6.39 -5.53
C ILE A 163 -12.33 -6.48 -7.04
N ILE A 164 -12.29 -7.67 -7.62
CA ILE A 164 -12.53 -7.90 -9.04
C ILE A 164 -13.93 -7.42 -9.43
N ASP A 165 -14.94 -7.82 -8.64
CA ASP A 165 -16.34 -7.46 -8.89
C ASP A 165 -16.55 -5.94 -8.75
N ALA A 166 -16.03 -5.33 -7.70
CA ALA A 166 -16.21 -3.91 -7.41
C ALA A 166 -15.49 -2.98 -8.40
N THR A 167 -14.45 -3.47 -9.07
CA THR A 167 -13.66 -2.68 -10.03
C THR A 167 -13.90 -3.06 -11.49
N ASN A 168 -14.83 -4.00 -11.76
CA ASN A 168 -15.12 -4.51 -13.10
C ASN A 168 -13.85 -4.95 -13.86
N LEU A 169 -12.95 -5.69 -13.16
CA LEU A 169 -11.73 -6.21 -13.78
C LEU A 169 -11.97 -7.40 -14.71
N SER A 170 -13.17 -7.99 -14.67
CA SER A 170 -13.54 -9.18 -15.45
C SER A 170 -14.15 -8.84 -16.82
N SER A 171 -14.28 -7.57 -17.16
CA SER A 171 -14.89 -7.11 -18.43
C SER A 171 -13.86 -6.66 -19.46
#